data_b8d27bd92a8db15f542fe54f9aee843a
#
_entry.id   b8d27bd92a8db15f542fe54f9aee843a
#
_cell.length_a   1.000
_cell.length_b   1.000
_cell.length_c   1.000
_cell.angle_alpha   90.00
_cell.angle_beta   90.00
_cell.angle_gamma   90.00
#
_symmetry.space_group_name_H-M   'P 1'
#
loop_
_entity.id
_entity.type
_entity.pdbx_description
1 polymer ?
#
loop_
_entity_poly.entity_id
_entity_poly.type
_entity_poly.pdbx_seq_one_letter_code
_entity_poly.pdbx_strand_id
1 'polypeptide(L)'
;ILVTQNMSSVFSKSGIQAEEVSKFLEIQESYPFPPTLHPKMELALTTSKTTTIDLVFDTTYPLSEGNDVGGHTLLALAAKGNRIVVSNKKDMDKVVRQLICNENSIEADFRKRLITQAYEKNSRHYQELSDHKEPNQATATYELMEGENPYQAPAHLLTFENSDDLCLGKFKQLSGVTPCFTNMADLDSLVKLMCVLFETFIKNYSKAPYITIAAKHGNPCGLS
;
A
#
# COMPACT_ATOMS: atom_id res chain seq x y z
N ILE A 1 -24.47 -3.01 -15.03
CA ILE A 1 -23.27 -2.80 -14.20
C ILE A 1 -22.06 -2.82 -15.11
N LEU A 2 -21.15 -1.83 -14.97
CA LEU A 2 -19.89 -1.79 -15.67
C LEU A 2 -18.79 -2.37 -14.79
N VAL A 3 -17.92 -3.20 -15.35
CA VAL A 3 -16.83 -3.86 -14.63
C VAL A 3 -15.53 -3.85 -15.46
N THR A 4 -14.40 -3.96 -14.79
CA THR A 4 -13.13 -4.24 -15.47
C THR A 4 -13.10 -5.68 -15.97
N GLN A 5 -12.25 -5.96 -16.95
CA GLN A 5 -12.13 -7.30 -17.56
C GLN A 5 -11.91 -8.40 -16.50
N ASN A 6 -11.03 -8.14 -15.52
CA ASN A 6 -10.74 -9.11 -14.45
C ASN A 6 -11.98 -9.45 -13.60
N MET A 7 -12.90 -8.49 -13.42
CA MET A 7 -14.12 -8.69 -12.64
C MET A 7 -15.26 -9.32 -13.44
N SER A 8 -15.22 -9.28 -14.78
CA SER A 8 -16.26 -9.80 -15.65
C SER A 8 -16.59 -11.27 -15.35
N SER A 9 -15.57 -12.10 -15.18
CA SER A 9 -15.73 -13.52 -14.83
C SER A 9 -16.37 -13.76 -13.46
N VAL A 10 -16.09 -12.89 -12.49
CA VAL A 10 -16.61 -12.98 -11.11
C VAL A 10 -18.12 -12.67 -11.11
N PHE A 11 -18.52 -11.61 -11.81
CA PHE A 11 -19.93 -11.23 -11.92
C PHE A 11 -20.75 -12.28 -12.69
N SER A 12 -20.20 -12.80 -13.80
CA SER A 12 -20.85 -13.87 -14.57
C SER A 12 -21.09 -15.13 -13.74
N LYS A 13 -20.09 -15.55 -12.93
CA LYS A 13 -20.24 -16.71 -12.02
C LYS A 13 -21.30 -16.48 -10.94
N SER A 14 -21.54 -15.24 -10.57
CA SER A 14 -22.55 -14.84 -9.59
C SER A 14 -23.94 -14.62 -10.21
N GLY A 15 -24.12 -14.87 -11.51
CA GLY A 15 -25.39 -14.68 -12.23
C GLY A 15 -25.76 -13.20 -12.44
N ILE A 16 -24.82 -12.27 -12.28
CA ILE A 16 -25.04 -10.84 -12.42
C ILE A 16 -24.61 -10.41 -13.83
N GLN A 17 -25.53 -9.78 -14.58
CA GLN A 17 -25.20 -9.20 -15.87
C GLN A 17 -24.30 -7.97 -15.69
N ALA A 18 -23.12 -8.02 -16.28
CA ALA A 18 -22.14 -6.94 -16.27
C ALA A 18 -21.54 -6.78 -17.67
N GLU A 19 -21.29 -5.54 -18.04
CA GLU A 19 -20.62 -5.15 -19.27
C GLU A 19 -19.20 -4.67 -18.96
N GLU A 20 -18.24 -5.00 -19.80
CA GLU A 20 -16.88 -4.52 -19.63
C GLU A 20 -16.77 -3.03 -19.98
N VAL A 21 -16.06 -2.28 -19.15
CA VAL A 21 -15.81 -0.83 -19.35
C VAL A 21 -15.22 -0.53 -20.72
N SER A 22 -14.33 -1.38 -21.23
CA SER A 22 -13.74 -1.24 -22.57
C SER A 22 -14.78 -1.27 -23.69
N LYS A 23 -15.76 -2.16 -23.59
CA LYS A 23 -16.87 -2.27 -24.57
C LYS A 23 -17.82 -1.09 -24.46
N PHE A 24 -18.23 -0.72 -23.24
CA PHE A 24 -19.10 0.42 -22.97
C PHE A 24 -18.52 1.74 -23.51
N LEU A 25 -17.22 1.95 -23.38
CA LEU A 25 -16.53 3.13 -23.87
C LEU A 25 -16.07 3.02 -25.34
N GLU A 26 -16.34 1.89 -26.00
CA GLU A 26 -15.87 1.63 -27.36
C GLU A 26 -14.36 1.88 -27.50
N ILE A 27 -13.58 1.31 -26.58
CA ILE A 27 -12.12 1.40 -26.58
C ILE A 27 -11.57 0.28 -27.47
N GLN A 28 -10.62 0.62 -28.34
CA GLN A 28 -9.97 -0.36 -29.21
C GLN A 28 -9.13 -1.35 -28.37
N GLU A 29 -9.13 -2.63 -28.77
CA GLU A 29 -8.34 -3.69 -28.09
C GLU A 29 -6.83 -3.38 -28.04
N SER A 30 -6.33 -2.58 -28.97
CA SER A 30 -4.93 -2.13 -29.01
C SER A 30 -4.57 -1.08 -27.98
N TYR A 31 -5.52 -0.55 -27.20
CA TYR A 31 -5.23 0.43 -26.16
C TYR A 31 -4.44 -0.20 -25.00
N PRO A 32 -3.19 0.23 -24.76
CA PRO A 32 -2.26 -0.50 -23.89
C PRO A 32 -2.43 -0.21 -22.39
N PHE A 33 -3.33 0.70 -22.03
CA PHE A 33 -3.52 1.13 -20.65
C PHE A 33 -4.85 0.66 -20.06
N PRO A 34 -5.03 0.69 -18.73
CA PRO A 34 -6.32 0.41 -18.13
C PRO A 34 -7.44 1.26 -18.73
N PRO A 35 -8.60 0.70 -19.06
CA PRO A 35 -9.73 1.45 -19.64
C PRO A 35 -10.19 2.63 -18.77
N THR A 36 -9.98 2.57 -17.47
CA THR A 36 -10.27 3.64 -16.51
C THR A 36 -9.44 4.91 -16.71
N LEU A 37 -8.31 4.80 -17.40
CA LEU A 37 -7.43 5.94 -17.77
C LEU A 37 -7.73 6.52 -19.14
N HIS A 38 -8.68 5.96 -19.88
CA HIS A 38 -9.02 6.45 -21.21
C HIS A 38 -9.79 7.79 -21.12
N PRO A 39 -9.53 8.80 -21.98
CA PRO A 39 -10.24 10.08 -21.98
C PRO A 39 -11.76 9.97 -22.05
N LYS A 40 -12.29 8.94 -22.70
CA LYS A 40 -13.74 8.67 -22.73
C LYS A 40 -14.31 8.39 -21.33
N MET A 41 -13.53 7.83 -20.40
CA MET A 41 -13.95 7.64 -19.00
C MET A 41 -14.14 9.00 -18.31
N GLU A 42 -13.23 9.94 -18.51
CA GLU A 42 -13.41 11.31 -17.97
C GLU A 42 -14.71 11.93 -18.51
N LEU A 43 -14.96 11.82 -19.80
CA LEU A 43 -16.20 12.33 -20.40
C LEU A 43 -17.44 11.64 -19.80
N ALA A 44 -17.45 10.32 -19.68
CA ALA A 44 -18.58 9.57 -19.10
C ALA A 44 -18.87 9.95 -17.64
N LEU A 45 -17.86 10.36 -16.87
CA LEU A 45 -18.00 10.74 -15.47
C LEU A 45 -18.29 12.23 -15.27
N THR A 46 -17.78 13.13 -16.14
CA THR A 46 -17.84 14.57 -15.88
C THR A 46 -18.91 15.31 -16.72
N THR A 47 -19.41 14.71 -17.80
CA THR A 47 -20.41 15.35 -18.65
C THR A 47 -21.82 14.76 -18.40
N SER A 48 -22.85 15.58 -18.63
CA SER A 48 -24.26 15.19 -18.55
C SER A 48 -24.90 14.89 -19.91
N LYS A 49 -24.11 14.96 -20.99
CA LYS A 49 -24.63 14.92 -22.37
C LYS A 49 -24.56 13.57 -23.05
N THR A 50 -23.92 12.58 -22.46
CA THR A 50 -23.75 11.23 -22.99
C THR A 50 -24.16 10.21 -21.94
N THR A 51 -24.17 8.92 -22.29
CA THR A 51 -24.42 7.83 -21.35
C THR A 51 -23.53 8.02 -20.12
N THR A 52 -24.17 8.29 -18.98
CA THR A 52 -23.49 8.71 -17.77
C THR A 52 -23.31 7.55 -16.81
N ILE A 53 -22.16 7.57 -16.12
CA ILE A 53 -21.91 6.70 -14.97
C ILE A 53 -22.32 7.48 -13.73
N ASP A 54 -23.32 7.01 -13.00
CA ASP A 54 -23.86 7.72 -11.83
C ASP A 54 -23.17 7.36 -10.52
N LEU A 55 -22.65 6.11 -10.44
CA LEU A 55 -21.97 5.59 -9.27
C LEU A 55 -20.67 4.88 -9.65
N VAL A 56 -19.62 5.16 -8.89
CA VAL A 56 -18.34 4.47 -8.97
C VAL A 56 -18.05 3.82 -7.61
N PHE A 57 -17.74 2.53 -7.64
CA PHE A 57 -17.25 1.79 -6.47
C PHE A 57 -15.87 1.20 -6.79
N ASP A 58 -14.87 1.63 -6.03
CA ASP A 58 -13.51 1.11 -6.17
C ASP A 58 -12.80 1.10 -4.80
N THR A 59 -12.32 -0.06 -4.39
CA THR A 59 -11.63 -0.21 -3.11
C THR A 59 -10.13 0.02 -3.17
N THR A 60 -9.58 0.29 -4.34
CA THR A 60 -8.14 0.43 -4.60
C THR A 60 -7.27 -0.57 -3.80
N TYR A 61 -6.26 -1.14 -4.35
CA TYR A 61 -5.35 -2.03 -3.61
C TYR A 61 -4.22 -1.23 -2.92
N PRO A 62 -3.61 -1.79 -1.85
CA PRO A 62 -2.55 -1.12 -1.10
C PRO A 62 -1.24 -1.08 -1.91
N LEU A 63 -0.35 -0.14 -1.58
CA LEU A 63 0.97 0.00 -2.23
C LEU A 63 1.82 -1.27 -2.18
N SER A 64 1.64 -2.12 -1.18
CA SER A 64 2.30 -3.44 -1.10
C SER A 64 1.96 -4.38 -2.25
N GLU A 65 0.84 -4.17 -2.93
CA GLU A 65 0.40 -4.92 -4.10
C GLU A 65 0.71 -4.20 -5.43
N GLY A 66 1.23 -2.97 -5.36
CA GLY A 66 1.60 -2.14 -6.49
C GLY A 66 0.99 -0.74 -6.47
N ASN A 67 1.30 0.06 -7.49
CA ASN A 67 0.74 1.41 -7.63
C ASN A 67 -0.57 1.38 -8.43
N ASP A 68 -1.70 1.54 -7.74
CA ASP A 68 -3.04 1.59 -8.34
C ASP A 68 -3.35 2.95 -8.97
N VAL A 69 -2.74 3.24 -10.10
CA VAL A 69 -3.02 4.48 -10.84
C VAL A 69 -4.46 4.53 -11.37
N GLY A 70 -4.97 3.38 -11.82
CA GLY A 70 -6.31 3.28 -12.42
C GLY A 70 -7.44 3.55 -11.45
N GLY A 71 -7.42 2.90 -10.29
CA GLY A 71 -8.44 3.05 -9.25
C GLY A 71 -8.46 4.45 -8.65
N HIS A 72 -7.30 4.97 -8.28
CA HIS A 72 -7.19 6.33 -7.73
C HIS A 72 -7.63 7.42 -8.72
N THR A 73 -7.28 7.28 -10.01
CA THR A 73 -7.75 8.17 -11.06
C THR A 73 -9.26 8.09 -11.25
N LEU A 74 -9.82 6.88 -11.24
CA LEU A 74 -11.26 6.67 -11.37
C LEU A 74 -12.04 7.34 -10.23
N LEU A 75 -11.59 7.19 -8.98
CA LEU A 75 -12.19 7.88 -7.83
C LEU A 75 -12.11 9.40 -7.95
N ALA A 76 -10.97 9.94 -8.40
CA ALA A 76 -10.81 11.39 -8.60
C ALA A 76 -11.73 11.93 -9.70
N LEU A 77 -11.87 11.23 -10.83
CA LEU A 77 -12.75 11.62 -11.92
C LEU A 77 -14.23 11.55 -11.51
N ALA A 78 -14.64 10.53 -10.77
CA ALA A 78 -15.99 10.42 -10.24
C ALA A 78 -16.32 11.56 -9.27
N ALA A 79 -15.38 11.91 -8.38
CA ALA A 79 -15.50 13.03 -7.46
C ALA A 79 -15.58 14.37 -8.22
N LYS A 80 -14.73 14.59 -9.23
CA LYS A 80 -14.76 15.77 -10.12
C LYS A 80 -16.11 15.93 -10.82
N GLY A 81 -16.69 14.82 -11.28
CA GLY A 81 -18.00 14.78 -11.94
C GLY A 81 -19.20 14.84 -10.99
N ASN A 82 -18.99 15.01 -9.69
CA ASN A 82 -20.03 15.00 -8.66
C ASN A 82 -20.89 13.72 -8.68
N ARG A 83 -20.26 12.56 -9.01
CA ARG A 83 -20.92 11.26 -9.02
C ARG A 83 -21.02 10.70 -7.58
N ILE A 84 -21.77 9.62 -7.40
CA ILE A 84 -21.72 8.86 -6.15
C ILE A 84 -20.41 8.07 -6.17
N VAL A 85 -19.42 8.50 -5.38
CA VAL A 85 -18.11 7.88 -5.34
C VAL A 85 -17.91 7.13 -4.03
N VAL A 86 -17.68 5.83 -4.11
CA VAL A 86 -17.60 4.95 -2.93
C VAL A 86 -16.25 4.24 -2.94
N SER A 87 -15.47 4.42 -1.89
CA SER A 87 -14.11 3.88 -1.76
C SER A 87 -13.96 2.79 -0.71
N ASN A 88 -15.07 2.34 -0.09
CA ASN A 88 -15.08 1.26 0.89
C ASN A 88 -16.44 0.56 0.97
N LYS A 89 -16.45 -0.70 1.40
CA LYS A 89 -17.65 -1.53 1.51
C LYS A 89 -18.69 -0.95 2.47
N LYS A 90 -18.25 -0.41 3.62
CA LYS A 90 -19.17 0.10 4.66
C LYS A 90 -20.02 1.26 4.16
N ASP A 91 -19.47 2.14 3.35
CA ASP A 91 -20.20 3.24 2.75
C ASP A 91 -21.05 2.77 1.58
N MET A 92 -20.63 1.73 0.84
CA MET A 92 -21.48 1.11 -0.19
C MET A 92 -22.79 0.57 0.40
N ASP A 93 -22.75 -0.08 1.56
CA ASP A 93 -23.97 -0.55 2.25
C ASP A 93 -24.92 0.61 2.61
N LYS A 94 -24.37 1.77 3.00
CA LYS A 94 -25.18 2.97 3.27
C LYS A 94 -25.77 3.58 2.00
N VAL A 95 -24.97 3.64 0.92
CA VAL A 95 -25.44 4.12 -0.39
C VAL A 95 -26.61 3.27 -0.87
N VAL A 96 -26.48 1.95 -0.85
CA VAL A 96 -27.55 1.03 -1.25
C VAL A 96 -28.82 1.27 -0.44
N ARG A 97 -28.72 1.42 0.89
CA ARG A 97 -29.87 1.73 1.74
C ARG A 97 -30.54 3.04 1.35
N GLN A 98 -29.78 4.12 1.15
CA GLN A 98 -30.35 5.42 0.75
C GLN A 98 -31.00 5.35 -0.63
N LEU A 99 -30.39 4.68 -1.62
CA LEU A 99 -30.98 4.52 -2.94
C LEU A 99 -32.32 3.77 -2.90
N ILE A 100 -32.44 2.75 -2.03
CA ILE A 100 -33.70 2.01 -1.84
C ILE A 100 -34.77 2.87 -1.16
N CYS A 101 -34.39 3.65 -0.11
CA CYS A 101 -35.33 4.40 0.71
C CYS A 101 -35.72 5.75 0.09
N ASN A 102 -34.88 6.35 -0.78
CA ASN A 102 -35.02 7.72 -1.25
C ASN A 102 -35.19 7.78 -2.79
N GLU A 103 -35.98 6.92 -3.39
CA GLU A 103 -36.31 6.95 -4.82
C GLU A 103 -35.09 7.05 -5.74
N ASN A 104 -34.10 6.18 -5.53
CA ASN A 104 -32.81 6.15 -6.25
C ASN A 104 -31.95 7.41 -6.09
N SER A 105 -32.10 8.15 -5.02
CA SER A 105 -31.26 9.29 -4.68
C SER A 105 -30.50 9.12 -3.37
N ILE A 106 -29.43 9.90 -3.19
CA ILE A 106 -28.72 10.00 -1.91
C ILE A 106 -28.72 11.45 -1.42
N GLU A 107 -28.66 11.63 -0.11
CA GLU A 107 -28.59 12.93 0.52
C GLU A 107 -27.37 13.73 0.05
N ALA A 108 -27.55 15.03 -0.19
CA ALA A 108 -26.49 15.90 -0.71
C ALA A 108 -25.25 15.95 0.22
N ASP A 109 -25.47 16.00 1.53
CA ASP A 109 -24.37 16.03 2.51
C ASP A 109 -23.64 14.68 2.60
N PHE A 110 -24.36 13.58 2.40
CA PHE A 110 -23.73 12.27 2.32
C PHE A 110 -22.87 12.16 1.05
N ARG A 111 -23.35 12.64 -0.10
CA ARG A 111 -22.58 12.71 -1.34
C ARG A 111 -21.30 13.53 -1.15
N LYS A 112 -21.38 14.71 -0.54
CA LYS A 112 -20.20 15.53 -0.24
C LYS A 112 -19.18 14.80 0.60
N ARG A 113 -19.62 14.07 1.65
CA ARG A 113 -18.72 13.27 2.49
C ARG A 113 -18.02 12.17 1.68
N LEU A 114 -18.73 11.46 0.81
CA LEU A 114 -18.15 10.43 -0.05
C LEU A 114 -17.07 11.02 -0.98
N ILE A 115 -17.33 12.19 -1.57
CA ILE A 115 -16.36 12.92 -2.40
C ILE A 115 -15.13 13.31 -1.60
N THR A 116 -15.31 13.87 -0.40
CA THR A 116 -14.21 14.23 0.50
C THR A 116 -13.35 13.00 0.83
N GLN A 117 -13.98 11.89 1.20
CA GLN A 117 -13.28 10.63 1.50
C GLN A 117 -12.48 10.08 0.30
N ALA A 118 -12.99 10.22 -0.92
CA ALA A 118 -12.26 9.82 -2.12
C ALA A 118 -10.99 10.68 -2.31
N TYR A 119 -11.08 11.98 -2.12
CA TYR A 119 -9.91 12.86 -2.17
C TYR A 119 -8.93 12.62 -1.04
N GLU A 120 -9.39 12.38 0.18
CA GLU A 120 -8.54 12.04 1.32
C GLU A 120 -7.80 10.70 1.11
N LYS A 121 -8.47 9.72 0.50
CA LYS A 121 -7.87 8.45 0.15
C LYS A 121 -6.76 8.63 -0.89
N ASN A 122 -7.01 9.43 -1.94
CA ASN A 122 -6.02 9.76 -2.96
C ASN A 122 -4.85 10.55 -2.37
N SER A 123 -5.12 11.53 -1.51
CA SER A 123 -4.08 12.31 -0.85
C SER A 123 -3.14 11.43 -0.03
N ARG A 124 -3.68 10.52 0.77
CA ARG A 124 -2.86 9.56 1.53
C ARG A 124 -2.02 8.66 0.63
N HIS A 125 -2.62 8.12 -0.42
CA HIS A 125 -1.88 7.28 -1.38
C HIS A 125 -0.70 8.03 -2.03
N TYR A 126 -0.92 9.26 -2.49
CA TYR A 126 0.16 10.06 -3.08
C TYR A 126 1.19 10.50 -2.04
N GLN A 127 0.78 10.74 -0.80
CA GLN A 127 1.71 10.98 0.30
C GLN A 127 2.58 9.76 0.57
N GLU A 128 1.97 8.58 0.69
CA GLU A 128 2.69 7.31 0.84
C GLU A 128 3.67 7.05 -0.31
N LEU A 129 3.27 7.36 -1.56
CA LEU A 129 4.17 7.27 -2.72
C LEU A 129 5.34 8.26 -2.63
N SER A 130 5.09 9.50 -2.20
CA SER A 130 6.14 10.52 -2.05
C SER A 130 7.09 10.22 -0.90
N ASP A 131 6.56 9.57 0.14
CA ASP A 131 7.34 9.15 1.31
C ASP A 131 8.11 7.84 1.03
N HIS A 132 7.71 7.11 -0.02
CA HIS A 132 8.44 5.93 -0.48
C HIS A 132 9.75 6.38 -1.13
N LYS A 133 10.78 6.46 -0.33
CA LYS A 133 12.13 6.73 -0.85
C LYS A 133 12.52 5.56 -1.74
N GLU A 134 12.86 5.88 -2.98
CA GLU A 134 13.43 4.89 -3.88
C GLU A 134 14.66 4.23 -3.24
N PRO A 135 14.87 2.92 -3.45
CA PRO A 135 16.07 2.23 -2.97
C PRO A 135 17.39 2.91 -3.38
N ASN A 136 17.32 3.77 -4.41
CA ASN A 136 18.47 4.53 -4.94
C ASN A 136 18.89 5.74 -4.08
N GLN A 137 18.19 6.05 -2.97
CA GLN A 137 18.59 7.10 -2.02
C GLN A 137 19.27 6.54 -0.77
N ALA A 138 19.80 5.33 -0.83
CA ALA A 138 20.67 4.82 0.21
C ALA A 138 21.89 5.72 0.38
N THR A 139 22.11 6.22 1.58
CA THR A 139 23.21 7.13 1.91
C THR A 139 24.51 6.42 2.27
N ALA A 140 24.39 5.15 2.65
CA ALA A 140 25.53 4.30 2.90
C ALA A 140 25.26 2.86 2.45
N THR A 141 26.30 2.21 1.97
CA THR A 141 26.27 0.83 1.56
C THR A 141 27.31 0.04 2.35
N TYR A 142 26.88 -1.04 2.97
CA TYR A 142 27.77 -1.98 3.66
C TYR A 142 27.89 -3.25 2.81
N GLU A 143 29.10 -3.62 2.42
CA GLU A 143 29.32 -4.86 1.69
C GLU A 143 29.14 -6.05 2.64
N LEU A 144 28.35 -7.04 2.19
CA LEU A 144 28.16 -8.30 2.88
C LEU A 144 28.90 -9.41 2.13
N MET A 145 29.31 -10.46 2.84
CA MET A 145 30.00 -11.59 2.25
C MET A 145 29.12 -12.27 1.19
N GLU A 146 27.84 -12.43 1.51
CA GLU A 146 26.83 -13.07 0.66
C GLU A 146 25.43 -12.70 1.13
N GLY A 147 24.41 -12.94 0.30
CA GLY A 147 23.00 -12.82 0.65
C GLY A 147 22.53 -13.97 1.54
N GLU A 148 21.26 -14.34 1.40
CA GLU A 148 20.66 -15.45 2.13
C GLU A 148 21.29 -16.80 1.76
N ASN A 149 21.78 -16.93 0.53
CA ASN A 149 22.44 -18.11 0.01
C ASN A 149 23.85 -17.77 -0.53
N PRO A 150 24.81 -18.69 -0.47
CA PRO A 150 26.21 -18.45 -0.84
C PRO A 150 26.45 -17.96 -2.28
N TYR A 151 25.51 -18.23 -3.18
CA TYR A 151 25.62 -17.77 -4.58
C TYR A 151 25.04 -16.38 -4.82
N GLN A 152 24.48 -15.74 -3.79
CA GLN A 152 23.94 -14.37 -3.87
C GLN A 152 25.03 -13.35 -3.51
N ALA A 153 25.97 -13.17 -4.41
CA ALA A 153 27.04 -12.17 -4.32
C ALA A 153 27.08 -11.37 -5.64
N PRO A 154 27.33 -10.04 -5.63
CA PRO A 154 27.57 -9.22 -4.44
C PRO A 154 26.28 -8.96 -3.62
N ALA A 155 26.42 -8.80 -2.32
CA ALA A 155 25.33 -8.48 -1.40
C ALA A 155 25.67 -7.23 -0.58
N HIS A 156 24.65 -6.40 -0.30
CA HIS A 156 24.85 -5.12 0.38
C HIS A 156 23.73 -4.84 1.38
N LEU A 157 24.09 -4.25 2.52
CA LEU A 157 23.16 -3.61 3.43
C LEU A 157 23.06 -2.13 3.07
N LEU A 158 21.86 -1.66 2.73
CA LEU A 158 21.59 -0.27 2.38
C LEU A 158 21.04 0.47 3.61
N THR A 159 21.53 1.68 3.86
CA THR A 159 21.03 2.57 4.91
C THR A 159 20.52 3.87 4.31
N PHE A 160 19.52 4.46 4.94
CA PHE A 160 18.86 5.69 4.49
C PHE A 160 19.12 6.82 5.48
N GLU A 161 19.09 8.07 5.01
CA GLU A 161 19.45 9.27 5.77
C GLU A 161 18.66 9.44 7.08
N ASN A 162 17.37 9.09 7.07
CA ASN A 162 16.47 9.19 8.23
C ASN A 162 16.29 7.85 8.94
N SER A 163 17.26 6.95 8.85
CA SER A 163 17.20 5.68 9.54
C SER A 163 17.22 5.88 11.07
N ASP A 164 16.48 5.04 11.79
CA ASP A 164 16.48 4.94 13.23
C ASP A 164 17.91 4.81 13.77
N ASP A 165 18.15 5.33 14.99
CA ASP A 165 19.47 5.25 15.62
C ASP A 165 19.94 3.82 15.91
N LEU A 166 19.00 2.89 16.00
CA LEU A 166 19.25 1.46 16.16
C LEU A 166 19.23 0.67 14.83
N CYS A 167 19.19 1.35 13.67
CA CYS A 167 19.26 0.65 12.40
C CYS A 167 20.61 -0.06 12.22
N LEU A 168 20.60 -1.23 11.58
CA LEU A 168 21.77 -2.11 11.45
C LEU A 168 22.98 -1.42 10.82
N GLY A 169 22.78 -0.51 9.89
CA GLY A 169 23.86 0.22 9.23
C GLY A 169 24.60 1.24 10.11
N LYS A 170 24.10 1.54 11.31
CA LYS A 170 24.78 2.39 12.31
C LYS A 170 25.65 1.59 13.28
N PHE A 171 25.54 0.26 13.28
CA PHE A 171 26.41 -0.59 14.10
C PHE A 171 27.80 -0.70 13.47
N LYS A 172 28.82 -0.60 14.30
CA LYS A 172 30.21 -0.74 13.89
C LYS A 172 30.72 -2.14 14.24
N GLN A 173 31.17 -2.86 13.24
CA GLN A 173 31.89 -4.11 13.46
C GLN A 173 33.26 -3.82 14.09
N LEU A 174 33.55 -4.41 15.22
CA LEU A 174 34.80 -4.23 15.95
C LEU A 174 35.84 -5.31 15.61
N SER A 175 35.39 -6.52 15.29
CA SER A 175 36.25 -7.64 14.92
C SER A 175 35.47 -8.72 14.17
N GLY A 176 36.18 -9.68 13.61
CA GLY A 176 35.59 -10.80 12.85
C GLY A 176 35.66 -10.57 11.33
N VAL A 177 35.09 -11.52 10.59
CA VAL A 177 35.00 -11.46 9.12
C VAL A 177 33.79 -10.63 8.69
N THR A 178 33.77 -10.21 7.41
CA THR A 178 32.61 -9.54 6.82
C THR A 178 31.33 -10.36 7.07
N PRO A 179 30.27 -9.76 7.63
CA PRO A 179 29.05 -10.49 7.91
C PRO A 179 28.31 -10.86 6.62
N CYS A 180 27.55 -11.95 6.64
CA CYS A 180 26.58 -12.28 5.61
C CYS A 180 25.17 -11.80 6.00
N PHE A 181 24.21 -11.95 5.09
CA PHE A 181 22.82 -11.59 5.34
C PHE A 181 22.25 -12.23 6.62
N THR A 182 22.50 -13.52 6.85
CA THR A 182 22.01 -14.22 8.04
C THR A 182 22.57 -13.65 9.35
N ASN A 183 23.83 -13.19 9.35
CA ASN A 183 24.42 -12.51 10.50
C ASN A 183 23.75 -11.16 10.77
N MET A 184 23.37 -10.42 9.72
CA MET A 184 22.64 -9.16 9.88
C MET A 184 21.21 -9.40 10.37
N ALA A 185 20.55 -10.46 9.95
CA ALA A 185 19.24 -10.87 10.45
C ALA A 185 19.31 -11.30 11.94
N ASP A 186 20.36 -12.00 12.35
CA ASP A 186 20.63 -12.32 13.74
C ASP A 186 20.82 -11.06 14.57
N LEU A 187 21.59 -10.08 14.06
CA LEU A 187 21.82 -8.78 14.73
C LEU A 187 20.50 -8.00 14.88
N ASP A 188 19.64 -7.96 13.87
CA ASP A 188 18.32 -7.31 13.96
C ASP A 188 17.46 -7.92 15.08
N SER A 189 17.44 -9.24 15.16
CA SER A 189 16.73 -9.97 16.21
C SER A 189 17.29 -9.68 17.60
N LEU A 190 18.63 -9.57 17.72
CA LEU A 190 19.30 -9.21 18.97
C LEU A 190 18.98 -7.79 19.41
N VAL A 191 18.97 -6.82 18.49
CA VAL A 191 18.64 -5.42 18.81
C VAL A 191 17.20 -5.33 19.35
N LYS A 192 16.26 -6.00 18.72
CA LYS A 192 14.87 -6.07 19.20
C LYS A 192 14.77 -6.66 20.61
N LEU A 193 15.47 -7.76 20.87
CA LEU A 193 15.50 -8.41 22.19
C LEU A 193 16.15 -7.49 23.23
N MET A 194 17.26 -6.82 22.88
CA MET A 194 17.93 -5.84 23.75
C MET A 194 16.99 -4.72 24.17
N CYS A 195 16.23 -4.15 23.23
CA CYS A 195 15.24 -3.10 23.53
C CYS A 195 14.21 -3.58 24.54
N VAL A 196 13.63 -4.76 24.32
CA VAL A 196 12.63 -5.34 25.24
C VAL A 196 13.19 -5.58 26.63
N LEU A 197 14.41 -6.13 26.72
CA LEU A 197 15.09 -6.36 27.99
C LEU A 197 15.39 -5.04 28.72
N PHE A 198 15.96 -4.08 27.99
CA PHE A 198 16.30 -2.77 28.54
C PHE A 198 15.07 -2.07 29.13
N GLU A 199 13.98 -1.98 28.37
CA GLU A 199 12.72 -1.40 28.83
C GLU A 199 12.16 -2.14 30.04
N THR A 200 12.24 -3.48 30.03
CA THR A 200 11.78 -4.30 31.16
C THR A 200 12.56 -4.02 32.43
N PHE A 201 13.89 -3.92 32.34
CA PHE A 201 14.74 -3.59 33.49
C PHE A 201 14.50 -2.18 34.00
N ILE A 202 14.42 -1.18 33.10
CA ILE A 202 14.12 0.20 33.48
C ILE A 202 12.77 0.28 34.19
N LYS A 203 11.74 -0.38 33.66
CA LYS A 203 10.39 -0.34 34.22
C LYS A 203 10.29 -0.98 35.61
N ASN A 204 10.99 -2.07 35.83
CA ASN A 204 10.87 -2.84 37.07
C ASN A 204 11.93 -2.45 38.15
N TYR A 205 13.09 -2.00 37.73
CA TYR A 205 14.24 -1.75 38.63
C TYR A 205 14.80 -0.33 38.51
N SER A 206 14.22 0.51 37.65
CA SER A 206 14.73 1.88 37.39
C SER A 206 16.20 1.94 36.93
N LYS A 207 16.77 0.82 36.54
CA LYS A 207 18.17 0.69 36.09
C LYS A 207 18.29 -0.52 35.15
N ALA A 208 18.98 -0.33 34.04
CA ALA A 208 19.35 -1.44 33.16
C ALA A 208 20.76 -1.98 33.55
N PRO A 209 20.98 -3.29 33.61
CA PRO A 209 22.30 -3.90 33.71
C PRO A 209 23.07 -3.77 32.39
N TYR A 210 24.38 -4.10 32.45
CA TYR A 210 25.08 -4.47 31.21
C TYR A 210 24.53 -5.79 30.69
N ILE A 211 24.19 -5.83 29.41
CA ILE A 211 23.57 -7.00 28.79
C ILE A 211 24.46 -7.47 27.63
N THR A 212 24.82 -8.74 27.65
CA THR A 212 25.49 -9.42 26.55
C THR A 212 24.59 -10.54 26.03
N ILE A 213 24.34 -10.56 24.72
CA ILE A 213 23.50 -11.58 24.10
C ILE A 213 24.29 -12.24 22.97
N ALA A 214 24.23 -13.56 22.91
CA ALA A 214 24.69 -14.35 21.78
C ALA A 214 23.48 -14.94 21.04
N ALA A 215 23.48 -14.87 19.72
CA ALA A 215 22.44 -15.46 18.90
C ALA A 215 23.04 -16.32 17.80
N LYS A 216 22.25 -17.30 17.35
CA LYS A 216 22.54 -18.12 16.19
C LYS A 216 21.23 -18.50 15.51
N HIS A 217 21.16 -18.29 14.18
CA HIS A 217 19.97 -18.61 13.37
C HIS A 217 18.68 -17.93 13.89
N GLY A 218 18.75 -16.64 14.24
CA GLY A 218 17.62 -15.85 14.73
C GLY A 218 17.19 -16.16 16.17
N ASN A 219 17.88 -17.07 16.87
CA ASN A 219 17.54 -17.44 18.24
C ASN A 219 18.64 -17.04 19.22
N PRO A 220 18.27 -16.41 20.36
CA PRO A 220 19.22 -16.15 21.43
C PRO A 220 19.66 -17.49 22.03
N CYS A 221 20.95 -17.74 22.08
CA CYS A 221 21.55 -18.95 22.64
C CYS A 221 22.39 -18.69 23.90
N GLY A 222 22.57 -17.44 24.29
CA GLY A 222 23.22 -17.02 25.52
C GLY A 222 22.86 -15.60 25.91
N LEU A 223 22.66 -15.39 27.20
CA LEU A 223 22.39 -14.10 27.81
C LEU A 223 23.21 -13.96 29.11
N SER A 224 23.87 -12.84 29.30
CA SER A 224 24.59 -12.51 30.52
C SER A 224 24.41 -11.04 30.88
#